data_6e096c42edde05f91f86dbf8d7e1d68b
#
_entry.id   6e096c42edde05f91f86dbf8d7e1d68b
#
_cell.length_a   1.000
_cell.length_b   1.000
_cell.length_c   1.000
_cell.angle_alpha   90.00
_cell.angle_beta   90.00
_cell.angle_gamma   90.00
#
_symmetry.space_group_name_H-M   'P 1'
#
loop_
_entity.id
_entity.type
_entity.pdbx_description
1 polymer ?
#
loop_
_entity_poly.entity_id
_entity_poly.type
_entity_poly.pdbx_seq_one_letter_code
_entity_poly.pdbx_strand_id
1 'polypeptide(L)'
;MEDLKKQLEELKKRLEVLEENIDPVDEVMLSIKIRLKKKLEVLPELDEEKAAKVLKALANPDRIKIMKMLSERPMGFKEIKDSLKVESPTVSHHLKLLLKTRMIRKREKYEITEDGLLFLRILRIISALEEGEDNV
;
A
#
# COMPACT_ATOMS: atom_id res chain seq x y z
N MET A 1 -5.18 -41.97 -12.08
CA MET A 1 -5.58 -41.41 -10.78
C MET A 1 -4.44 -41.19 -9.81
N GLU A 2 -3.45 -42.06 -9.74
CA GLU A 2 -2.26 -41.86 -8.92
C GLU A 2 -1.42 -40.67 -9.36
N ASP A 3 -1.33 -40.38 -10.67
CA ASP A 3 -0.61 -39.24 -11.21
C ASP A 3 -1.20 -37.89 -10.80
N LEU A 4 -2.54 -37.82 -10.74
CA LEU A 4 -3.24 -36.63 -10.29
C LEU A 4 -3.04 -36.38 -8.81
N LYS A 5 -3.03 -37.42 -7.98
CA LYS A 5 -2.74 -37.31 -6.55
C LYS A 5 -1.32 -36.83 -6.30
N LYS A 6 -0.33 -37.35 -7.03
CA LYS A 6 1.08 -36.92 -6.95
C LYS A 6 1.23 -35.45 -7.35
N GLN A 7 0.59 -35.03 -8.44
CA GLN A 7 0.62 -33.64 -8.89
C GLN A 7 -0.01 -32.70 -7.87
N LEU A 8 -1.09 -33.12 -7.24
CA LEU A 8 -1.77 -32.34 -6.21
C LEU A 8 -0.91 -32.19 -4.97
N GLU A 9 -0.24 -33.24 -4.52
CA GLU A 9 0.69 -33.19 -3.39
C GLU A 9 1.91 -32.34 -3.67
N GLU A 10 2.47 -32.40 -4.89
CA GLU A 10 3.57 -31.53 -5.30
C GLU A 10 3.18 -30.07 -5.30
N LEU A 11 1.99 -29.75 -5.81
CA LEU A 11 1.45 -28.39 -5.78
C LEU A 11 1.25 -27.88 -4.36
N LYS A 12 0.73 -28.72 -3.47
CA LYS A 12 0.58 -28.38 -2.04
C LYS A 12 1.93 -28.10 -1.39
N LYS A 13 2.96 -28.91 -1.66
CA LYS A 13 4.30 -28.69 -1.14
C LYS A 13 4.91 -27.40 -1.65
N ARG A 14 4.72 -27.08 -2.93
CA ARG A 14 5.18 -25.81 -3.51
C ARG A 14 4.48 -24.62 -2.89
N LEU A 15 3.17 -24.75 -2.62
CA LEU A 15 2.40 -23.72 -1.93
C LEU A 15 2.89 -23.50 -0.51
N GLU A 16 3.16 -24.57 0.23
CA GLU A 16 3.71 -24.48 1.60
C GLU A 16 5.06 -23.77 1.64
N VAL A 17 5.95 -24.11 0.70
CA VAL A 17 7.27 -23.47 0.59
C VAL A 17 7.13 -21.99 0.25
N LEU A 18 6.21 -21.63 -0.64
CA LEU A 18 5.90 -20.23 -0.97
C LEU A 18 5.33 -19.47 0.22
N GLU A 19 4.42 -20.10 0.98
CA GLU A 19 3.82 -19.51 2.18
C GLU A 19 4.86 -19.27 3.28
N GLU A 20 5.80 -20.19 3.48
CA GLU A 20 6.87 -20.07 4.48
C GLU A 20 7.87 -18.95 4.14
N ASN A 21 8.06 -18.66 2.86
CA ASN A 21 9.02 -17.67 2.37
C ASN A 21 8.40 -16.31 2.01
N ILE A 22 7.09 -16.15 2.17
CA ILE A 22 6.42 -14.89 1.87
C ILE A 22 6.59 -13.93 3.06
N ASP A 23 7.18 -12.76 2.77
CA ASP A 23 7.22 -11.62 3.67
C ASP A 23 5.78 -11.22 4.04
N PRO A 24 5.50 -10.81 5.30
CA PRO A 24 4.18 -10.29 5.68
C PRO A 24 3.61 -9.21 4.74
N VAL A 25 4.46 -8.37 4.18
CA VAL A 25 4.06 -7.36 3.18
C VAL A 25 3.58 -8.03 1.89
N ASP A 26 4.25 -9.08 1.45
CA ASP A 26 3.88 -9.84 0.24
C ASP A 26 2.57 -10.61 0.45
N GLU A 27 2.31 -11.10 1.66
CA GLU A 27 1.04 -11.71 2.04
C GLU A 27 -0.12 -10.73 1.91
N VAL A 28 0.05 -9.52 2.42
CA VAL A 28 -0.93 -8.43 2.30
C VAL A 28 -1.15 -8.06 0.83
N MET A 29 -0.09 -7.96 0.05
CA MET A 29 -0.17 -7.65 -1.38
C MET A 29 -0.88 -8.75 -2.16
N LEU A 30 -0.67 -10.02 -1.82
CA LEU A 30 -1.39 -11.13 -2.43
C LEU A 30 -2.89 -11.06 -2.13
N SER A 31 -3.24 -10.76 -0.89
CA SER A 31 -4.63 -10.55 -0.46
C SER A 31 -5.30 -9.42 -1.24
N ILE A 32 -4.59 -8.31 -1.44
CA ILE A 32 -5.06 -7.16 -2.23
C ILE A 32 -5.28 -7.57 -3.69
N LYS A 33 -4.36 -8.32 -4.29
CA LYS A 33 -4.49 -8.81 -5.67
C LYS A 33 -5.73 -9.66 -5.85
N ILE A 34 -6.03 -10.54 -4.92
CA ILE A 34 -7.23 -11.39 -4.95
C ILE A 34 -8.50 -10.54 -4.89
N ARG A 35 -8.54 -9.53 -4.03
CA ARG A 35 -9.68 -8.61 -3.91
C ARG A 35 -9.85 -7.73 -5.15
N LEU A 36 -8.75 -7.21 -5.68
CA LEU A 36 -8.76 -6.40 -6.90
C LEU A 36 -9.28 -7.19 -8.09
N LYS A 37 -8.92 -8.46 -8.22
CA LYS A 37 -9.42 -9.32 -9.28
C LYS A 37 -10.94 -9.42 -9.29
N LYS A 38 -11.56 -9.47 -8.11
CA LYS A 38 -13.02 -9.45 -7.97
C LYS A 38 -13.63 -8.08 -8.29
N LYS A 39 -12.98 -7.00 -7.88
CA LYS A 39 -13.44 -5.63 -8.12
C LYS A 39 -13.24 -5.19 -9.57
N LEU A 40 -12.24 -5.71 -10.28
CA LEU A 40 -11.95 -5.37 -11.66
C LEU A 40 -13.09 -5.75 -12.62
N GLU A 41 -13.92 -6.70 -12.24
CA GLU A 41 -15.11 -7.08 -13.03
C GLU A 41 -16.21 -6.01 -12.99
N VAL A 42 -16.15 -5.07 -12.02
CA VAL A 42 -17.21 -4.08 -11.76
C VAL A 42 -16.65 -2.68 -11.53
N LEU A 43 -15.46 -2.37 -12.08
CA LEU A 43 -14.90 -1.03 -11.93
C LEU A 43 -15.76 0.00 -12.67
N PRO A 44 -16.18 1.09 -11.99
CA PRO A 44 -16.84 2.19 -12.67
C PRO A 44 -15.87 2.89 -13.62
N GLU A 45 -16.40 3.65 -14.56
CA GLU A 45 -15.58 4.51 -15.40
C GLU A 45 -14.75 5.46 -14.53
N LEU A 46 -13.57 5.83 -15.03
CA LEU A 46 -12.68 6.75 -14.34
C LEU A 46 -13.28 8.15 -14.29
N ASP A 47 -13.48 8.65 -13.09
CA ASP A 47 -13.86 10.03 -12.84
C ASP A 47 -12.57 10.86 -12.71
N GLU A 48 -12.27 11.66 -13.71
CA GLU A 48 -11.02 12.44 -13.79
C GLU A 48 -10.88 13.44 -12.64
N GLU A 49 -11.97 14.11 -12.27
CA GLU A 49 -11.94 15.09 -11.18
C GLU A 49 -11.66 14.45 -9.83
N LYS A 50 -12.34 13.34 -9.57
CA LYS A 50 -12.13 12.55 -8.34
C LYS A 50 -10.72 11.98 -8.28
N ALA A 51 -10.22 11.43 -9.38
CA ALA A 51 -8.87 10.91 -9.47
C ALA A 51 -7.83 12.01 -9.24
N ALA A 52 -8.03 13.19 -9.83
CA ALA A 52 -7.15 14.34 -9.66
C ALA A 52 -7.12 14.83 -8.20
N LYS A 53 -8.26 14.84 -7.50
CA LYS A 53 -8.35 15.20 -6.08
C LYS A 53 -7.55 14.22 -5.22
N VAL A 54 -7.69 12.94 -5.48
CA VAL A 54 -6.95 11.90 -4.74
C VAL A 54 -5.45 12.07 -4.96
N LEU A 55 -5.02 12.23 -6.20
CA LEU A 55 -3.62 12.42 -6.54
C LEU A 55 -3.04 13.69 -5.90
N LYS A 56 -3.81 14.78 -5.91
CA LYS A 56 -3.40 16.05 -5.29
C LYS A 56 -3.20 15.91 -3.78
N ALA A 57 -4.10 15.18 -3.11
CA ALA A 57 -4.00 14.93 -1.68
C ALA A 57 -2.76 14.10 -1.33
N LEU A 58 -2.29 13.24 -2.23
CA LEU A 58 -1.15 12.35 -2.01
C LEU A 58 0.16 12.91 -2.57
N ALA A 59 0.11 13.94 -3.39
CA ALA A 59 1.29 14.52 -4.06
C ALA A 59 2.04 15.49 -3.12
N ASN A 60 2.57 14.96 -2.03
CA ASN A 60 3.35 15.72 -1.05
C ASN A 60 4.39 14.81 -0.42
N PRO A 61 5.69 15.22 -0.40
CA PRO A 61 6.76 14.38 0.15
C PRO A 61 6.53 13.97 1.60
N ASP A 62 6.04 14.86 2.45
CA ASP A 62 5.82 14.57 3.86
C ASP A 62 4.68 13.55 4.05
N ARG A 63 3.62 13.65 3.26
CA ARG A 63 2.52 12.68 3.30
C ARG A 63 2.97 11.29 2.83
N ILE A 64 3.76 11.23 1.79
CA ILE A 64 4.36 9.97 1.32
C ILE A 64 5.29 9.40 2.39
N LYS A 65 6.07 10.24 3.05
CA LYS A 65 6.95 9.84 4.14
C LYS A 65 6.18 9.26 5.33
N ILE A 66 5.05 9.87 5.69
CA ILE A 66 4.15 9.33 6.73
C ILE A 66 3.69 7.92 6.35
N MET A 67 3.21 7.74 5.13
CA MET A 67 2.77 6.42 4.65
C MET A 67 3.89 5.40 4.71
N LYS A 68 5.08 5.80 4.30
CA LYS A 68 6.27 4.95 4.33
C LYS A 68 6.64 4.54 5.76
N MET A 69 6.61 5.48 6.72
CA MET A 69 6.85 5.18 8.13
C MET A 69 5.80 4.22 8.69
N LEU A 70 4.53 4.46 8.39
CA LEU A 70 3.43 3.62 8.85
C LEU A 70 3.42 2.24 8.18
N SER A 71 4.06 2.08 7.02
CA SER A 71 4.23 0.76 6.40
C SER A 71 5.14 -0.15 7.22
N GLU A 72 6.00 0.43 8.05
CA GLU A 72 6.89 -0.33 8.93
C GLU A 72 6.23 -0.71 10.25
N ARG A 73 5.49 0.22 10.86
CA ARG A 73 4.75 -0.01 12.10
C ARG A 73 3.72 1.10 12.36
N PRO A 74 2.68 0.82 13.17
CA PRO A 74 1.79 1.88 13.64
C PRO A 74 2.54 2.92 14.48
N MET A 75 2.11 4.17 14.41
CA MET A 75 2.73 5.29 15.12
C MET A 75 1.69 6.24 15.67
N GLY A 76 1.97 6.84 16.83
CA GLY A 76 1.17 7.90 17.41
C GLY A 76 1.49 9.26 16.79
N PHE A 77 0.67 10.25 17.09
CA PHE A 77 0.82 11.62 16.59
C PHE A 77 2.20 12.21 16.90
N LYS A 78 2.65 12.10 18.16
CA LYS A 78 3.93 12.63 18.61
C LYS A 78 5.11 11.98 17.88
N GLU A 79 5.07 10.67 17.68
CA GLU A 79 6.11 9.95 16.95
C GLU A 79 6.22 10.44 15.50
N ILE A 80 5.09 10.63 14.84
CA ILE A 80 5.02 11.12 13.46
C ILE A 80 5.57 12.55 13.39
N LYS A 81 5.12 13.41 14.31
CA LYS A 81 5.57 14.79 14.40
C LYS A 81 7.08 14.89 14.60
N ASP A 82 7.62 14.15 15.55
CA ASP A 82 9.04 14.16 15.86
C ASP A 82 9.89 13.66 14.68
N SER A 83 9.39 12.65 13.97
CA SER A 83 10.06 12.10 12.79
C SER A 83 10.07 13.06 11.60
N LEU A 84 8.99 13.81 11.39
CA LEU A 84 8.89 14.79 10.32
C LEU A 84 9.57 16.11 10.64
N LYS A 85 9.76 16.43 11.92
CA LYS A 85 10.32 17.68 12.40
C LYS A 85 9.55 18.91 11.90
N VAL A 86 8.22 18.83 11.93
CA VAL A 86 7.32 19.91 11.54
C VAL A 86 6.34 20.24 12.66
N GLU A 87 5.67 21.37 12.54
CA GLU A 87 4.73 21.85 13.55
C GLU A 87 3.45 21.00 13.61
N SER A 88 2.81 20.96 14.79
CA SER A 88 1.60 20.16 15.02
C SER A 88 0.47 20.45 14.03
N PRO A 89 0.14 21.70 13.67
CA PRO A 89 -0.90 21.97 12.67
C PRO A 89 -0.61 21.36 11.30
N THR A 90 0.66 21.37 10.90
CA THR A 90 1.10 20.77 9.62
C THR A 90 0.90 19.26 9.63
N VAL A 91 1.30 18.60 10.72
CA VAL A 91 1.09 17.14 10.88
C VAL A 91 -0.39 16.81 10.87
N SER A 92 -1.20 17.56 11.62
CA SER A 92 -2.66 17.39 11.66
C SER A 92 -3.28 17.51 10.27
N HIS A 93 -2.85 18.47 9.48
CA HIS A 93 -3.31 18.67 8.11
C HIS A 93 -2.97 17.47 7.22
N HIS A 94 -1.74 17.01 7.27
CA HIS A 94 -1.30 15.84 6.51
C HIS A 94 -2.07 14.58 6.89
N LEU A 95 -2.24 14.33 8.18
CA LEU A 95 -2.97 13.16 8.67
C LEU A 95 -4.44 13.21 8.26
N LYS A 96 -5.07 14.38 8.31
CA LYS A 96 -6.45 14.58 7.89
C LYS A 96 -6.65 14.22 6.42
N LEU A 97 -5.76 14.66 5.54
CA LEU A 97 -5.83 14.34 4.11
C LEU A 97 -5.62 12.84 3.85
N LEU A 98 -4.68 12.23 4.55
CA LEU A 98 -4.43 10.79 4.41
C LEU A 98 -5.58 9.94 4.94
N LEU A 99 -6.23 10.37 6.02
CA LEU A 99 -7.45 9.72 6.54
C LEU A 99 -8.61 9.85 5.55
N LYS A 100 -8.77 11.02 4.96
CA LYS A 100 -9.83 11.31 3.99
C LYS A 100 -9.70 10.46 2.73
N THR A 101 -8.48 10.21 2.27
CA THR A 101 -8.22 9.36 1.11
C THR A 101 -8.20 7.87 1.46
N ARG A 102 -8.37 7.53 2.72
CA ARG A 102 -8.36 6.15 3.23
C ARG A 102 -7.02 5.42 3.05
N MET A 103 -5.94 6.17 2.87
CA MET A 103 -4.59 5.59 2.81
C MET A 103 -4.08 5.16 4.18
N ILE A 104 -4.57 5.82 5.22
CA ILE A 104 -4.31 5.48 6.62
C ILE A 104 -5.61 5.40 7.40
N ARG A 105 -5.57 4.79 8.55
CA ARG A 105 -6.67 4.78 9.52
C ARG A 105 -6.14 5.06 10.92
N LYS A 106 -7.01 5.51 11.80
CA LYS A 106 -6.70 5.71 13.20
C LYS A 106 -7.48 4.72 14.07
N ARG A 107 -6.74 3.93 14.86
CA ARG A 107 -7.25 3.15 15.98
C ARG A 107 -6.65 3.74 17.25
N GLU A 108 -5.93 2.98 18.06
CA GLU A 108 -5.12 3.55 19.14
C GLU A 108 -3.98 4.40 18.57
N LYS A 109 -3.37 3.92 17.50
CA LYS A 109 -2.34 4.61 16.73
C LYS A 109 -2.77 4.75 15.28
N TYR A 110 -2.06 5.58 14.52
CA TYR A 110 -2.22 5.66 13.08
C TYR A 110 -1.60 4.44 12.43
N GLU A 111 -2.31 3.86 11.48
CA GLU A 111 -1.90 2.65 10.75
C GLU A 111 -2.09 2.87 9.26
N ILE A 112 -1.24 2.26 8.44
CA ILE A 112 -1.45 2.24 7.01
C ILE A 112 -2.54 1.22 6.66
N THR A 113 -3.34 1.55 5.64
CA THR A 113 -4.36 0.64 5.12
C THR A 113 -3.78 -0.22 4.00
N GLU A 114 -4.54 -1.22 3.57
CA GLU A 114 -4.19 -2.02 2.39
C GLU A 114 -4.10 -1.15 1.14
N ASP A 115 -5.01 -0.19 1.00
CA ASP A 115 -4.99 0.78 -0.11
C ASP A 115 -3.72 1.63 -0.07
N GLY A 116 -3.30 2.05 1.12
CA GLY A 116 -2.06 2.78 1.31
C GLY A 116 -0.84 1.98 0.92
N LEU A 117 -0.77 0.70 1.30
CA LEU A 117 0.32 -0.20 0.90
C LEU A 117 0.36 -0.40 -0.62
N LEU A 118 -0.79 -0.60 -1.24
CA LEU A 118 -0.90 -0.72 -2.69
C LEU A 118 -0.40 0.54 -3.39
N PHE A 119 -0.81 1.71 -2.90
CA PHE A 119 -0.40 2.99 -3.47
C PHE A 119 1.11 3.19 -3.40
N LEU A 120 1.74 2.87 -2.25
CA LEU A 120 3.19 2.92 -2.11
C LEU A 120 3.90 2.01 -3.12
N ARG A 121 3.36 0.81 -3.32
CA ARG A 121 3.91 -0.14 -4.30
C ARG A 121 3.84 0.41 -5.72
N ILE A 122 2.71 1.00 -6.09
CA ILE A 122 2.52 1.64 -7.40
C ILE A 122 3.51 2.80 -7.57
N LEU A 123 3.68 3.64 -6.54
CA LEU A 123 4.64 4.74 -6.58
C LEU A 123 6.08 4.26 -6.81
N ARG A 124 6.46 3.18 -6.14
CA ARG A 124 7.80 2.59 -6.30
C ARG A 124 8.01 2.11 -7.74
N ILE A 125 7.01 1.48 -8.33
CA ILE A 125 7.06 1.01 -9.71
C ILE A 125 7.20 2.19 -10.68
N ILE A 126 6.36 3.22 -10.53
CA ILE A 126 6.37 4.40 -11.39
C ILE A 126 7.71 5.13 -11.29
N SER A 127 8.22 5.32 -10.06
CA SER A 127 9.50 5.98 -9.84
C SER A 127 10.68 5.21 -10.47
N ALA A 128 10.64 3.88 -10.39
CA ALA A 128 11.66 3.04 -11.02
C ALA A 128 11.63 3.13 -12.55
N LEU A 129 10.44 3.25 -13.15
CA LEU A 129 10.30 3.42 -14.59
C LEU A 129 10.88 4.75 -15.06
N GLU A 130 10.66 5.83 -14.31
CA GLU A 130 11.22 7.15 -14.60
C GLU A 130 12.73 7.14 -14.57
N GLU A 131 13.34 6.56 -13.53
CA GLU A 131 14.79 6.40 -13.43
C GLU A 131 15.38 5.58 -14.59
N GLY A 132 14.65 4.56 -15.06
CA GLY A 132 15.04 3.77 -16.22
C GLY A 132 15.07 4.56 -17.51
N GLU A 133 14.18 5.52 -17.68
CA GLU A 133 14.15 6.42 -18.85
C GLU A 133 15.30 7.42 -18.85
N ASP A 134 15.66 7.97 -17.70
CA ASP A 134 16.76 8.91 -17.54
C ASP A 134 18.13 8.29 -17.85
N ASN A 135 18.26 6.98 -17.80
CA ASN A 135 19.49 6.24 -18.09
C ASN A 135 19.61 5.79 -19.55
N VAL A 136 18.64 6.11 -20.37
CA VAL A 136 18.63 5.87 -21.80
C VAL A 136 19.04 7.15 -22.55
#